data_432aba45ace854f23e3072cc56218d4c
#
_entry.id   432aba45ace854f23e3072cc56218d4c
#
_cell.length_a   1.000
_cell.length_b   1.000
_cell.length_c   1.000
_cell.angle_alpha   90.00
_cell.angle_beta   90.00
_cell.angle_gamma   90.00
#
_symmetry.space_group_name_H-M   'P 1'
#
loop_
_entity.id
_entity.type
_entity.pdbx_description
1 polymer ?
#
loop_
_entity_poly.entity_id
_entity_poly.type
_entity_poly.pdbx_seq_one_letter_code
_entity_poly.pdbx_strand_id
1 'polypeptide(L)'
;VGVSHITLYPFGMCAVLSDGYIPSSYKEFFTALAGPLSNAVMFFICSVLYNLQNAAFLLLCMNINLAMCVLNLVPALPLDGGRMLKAILSSQFGIIRSYNFMLRVSRVLVLMLFAAAAAVFFLNKFNFSLILISAFLLQNLCSEQRSLTIVTVREILNRKSAYGEEMREYRSKPLCAAAGAPARGILKHISFDCVHIVHVTDKSGKITAVLTETQVLDALCRDG
;
A
#
# COMPACT_ATOMS: atom_id res chain seq x y z
N VAL A 1 2.79 16.56 -3.64
CA VAL A 1 3.32 15.60 -2.65
C VAL A 1 4.71 16.08 -2.29
N GLY A 2 4.91 16.57 -1.07
CA GLY A 2 6.21 17.01 -0.59
C GLY A 2 7.03 15.81 -0.10
N VAL A 3 8.34 15.80 -0.34
CA VAL A 3 9.27 14.81 0.23
C VAL A 3 9.93 15.44 1.45
N SER A 4 9.82 14.81 2.61
CA SER A 4 10.42 15.29 3.86
C SER A 4 11.92 14.98 3.92
N HIS A 5 12.27 13.71 3.70
CA HIS A 5 13.66 13.25 3.66
C HIS A 5 13.75 11.95 2.87
N ILE A 6 14.97 11.63 2.42
CA ILE A 6 15.27 10.38 1.74
C ILE A 6 16.14 9.55 2.68
N THR A 7 15.70 8.34 3.00
CA THR A 7 16.45 7.37 3.80
C THR A 7 17.12 6.39 2.88
N LEU A 8 18.44 6.21 3.06
CA LEU A 8 19.22 5.21 2.34
C LEU A 8 19.22 3.91 3.16
N TYR A 9 18.77 2.83 2.53
CA TYR A 9 18.89 1.49 3.04
C TYR A 9 19.93 0.70 2.24
N PRO A 10 20.52 -0.36 2.78
CA PRO A 10 21.51 -1.18 2.05
C PRO A 10 21.01 -1.73 0.70
N PHE A 11 19.71 -1.82 0.52
CA PHE A 11 19.07 -2.40 -0.67
C PHE A 11 18.18 -1.40 -1.44
N GLY A 12 18.33 -0.08 -1.21
CA GLY A 12 17.57 0.92 -1.94
C GLY A 12 17.35 2.22 -1.18
N MET A 13 16.66 3.15 -1.82
CA MET A 13 16.29 4.44 -1.25
C MET A 13 14.79 4.48 -0.96
N CYS A 14 14.42 5.03 0.19
CA CYS A 14 13.03 5.27 0.55
C CYS A 14 12.82 6.79 0.71
N ALA A 15 11.93 7.36 -0.10
CA ALA A 15 11.48 8.74 0.08
C ALA A 15 10.36 8.78 1.11
N VAL A 16 10.61 9.49 2.22
CA VAL A 16 9.58 9.73 3.25
C VAL A 16 8.84 11.01 2.90
N LEU A 17 7.53 10.87 2.69
CA LEU A 17 6.66 12.00 2.35
C LEU A 17 6.45 12.89 3.57
N SER A 18 6.39 14.22 3.35
CA SER A 18 6.20 15.22 4.43
C SER A 18 4.92 14.96 5.23
N ASP A 19 3.86 14.51 4.58
CA ASP A 19 2.59 14.18 5.23
C ASP A 19 2.51 12.71 5.67
N GLY A 20 3.55 11.89 5.38
CA GLY A 20 3.63 10.46 5.71
C GLY A 20 2.56 9.58 5.07
N TYR A 21 1.75 10.15 4.18
CA TYR A 21 0.58 9.51 3.60
C TYR A 21 0.17 10.15 2.27
N ILE A 22 -0.30 9.34 1.33
CA ILE A 22 -0.86 9.81 0.05
C ILE A 22 -2.40 9.74 0.17
N PRO A 23 -3.10 10.89 0.20
CA PRO A 23 -4.52 10.94 0.55
C PRO A 23 -5.47 10.41 -0.55
N SER A 24 -4.95 9.91 -1.67
CA SER A 24 -5.75 9.43 -2.80
C SER A 24 -5.18 8.14 -3.38
N SER A 25 -6.03 7.14 -3.56
CA SER A 25 -5.68 5.88 -4.22
C SER A 25 -5.02 6.08 -5.59
N TYR A 26 -5.49 7.06 -6.36
CA TYR A 26 -4.89 7.40 -7.65
C TYR A 26 -3.46 7.91 -7.52
N LYS A 27 -3.21 8.82 -6.59
CA LYS A 27 -1.85 9.35 -6.36
C LYS A 27 -0.91 8.24 -5.89
N GLU A 28 -1.37 7.35 -5.01
CA GLU A 28 -0.60 6.20 -4.56
C GLU A 28 -0.25 5.26 -5.71
N PHE A 29 -1.22 4.98 -6.59
CA PHE A 29 -1.01 4.15 -7.78
C PHE A 29 0.06 4.74 -8.71
N PHE A 30 -0.06 6.01 -9.09
CA PHE A 30 0.92 6.65 -9.98
C PHE A 30 2.30 6.81 -9.35
N THR A 31 2.35 7.05 -8.04
CA THR A 31 3.64 7.12 -7.33
C THR A 31 4.34 5.75 -7.32
N ALA A 32 3.59 4.68 -7.09
CA ALA A 32 4.13 3.32 -7.15
C ALA A 32 4.51 2.90 -8.58
N LEU A 33 3.74 3.31 -9.59
CA LEU A 33 4.03 3.03 -11.00
C LEU A 33 5.34 3.68 -11.46
N ALA A 34 5.70 4.83 -10.90
CA ALA A 34 6.91 5.57 -11.29
C ALA A 34 8.20 4.75 -11.11
N GLY A 35 8.27 3.86 -10.09
CA GLY A 35 9.41 2.96 -9.86
C GLY A 35 9.65 2.00 -11.04
N PRO A 36 8.72 1.09 -11.34
CA PRO A 36 8.86 0.20 -12.49
C PRO A 36 9.04 0.94 -13.82
N LEU A 37 8.35 2.06 -14.00
CA LEU A 37 8.45 2.86 -15.23
C LEU A 37 9.86 3.45 -15.42
N SER A 38 10.48 3.98 -14.37
CA SER A 38 11.85 4.49 -14.44
C SER A 38 12.84 3.39 -14.81
N ASN A 39 12.71 2.19 -14.27
CA ASN A 39 13.54 1.05 -14.62
C ASN A 39 13.30 0.60 -16.06
N ALA A 40 12.06 0.63 -16.55
CA ALA A 40 11.75 0.33 -17.94
C ALA A 40 12.38 1.36 -18.90
N VAL A 41 12.31 2.64 -18.58
CA VAL A 41 12.95 3.71 -19.37
C VAL A 41 14.48 3.52 -19.41
N MET A 42 15.11 3.22 -18.25
CA MET A 42 16.55 2.95 -18.19
C MET A 42 16.92 1.69 -18.97
N PHE A 43 16.12 0.64 -18.94
CA PHE A 43 16.30 -0.54 -19.78
C PHE A 43 16.32 -0.17 -21.27
N PHE A 44 15.37 0.64 -21.75
CA PHE A 44 15.31 1.07 -23.14
C PHE A 44 16.52 1.93 -23.52
N ILE A 45 16.92 2.87 -22.68
CA ILE A 45 18.12 3.71 -22.93
C ILE A 45 19.36 2.83 -23.03
N CYS A 46 19.58 1.93 -22.07
CA CYS A 46 20.70 1.01 -22.09
C CYS A 46 20.68 0.08 -23.31
N SER A 47 19.50 -0.37 -23.75
CA SER A 47 19.34 -1.22 -24.94
C SER A 47 19.76 -0.48 -26.22
N VAL A 48 19.32 0.77 -26.38
CA VAL A 48 19.72 1.60 -27.54
C VAL A 48 21.22 1.85 -27.54
N LEU A 49 21.79 2.23 -26.40
CA LEU A 49 23.25 2.48 -26.28
C LEU A 49 24.07 1.20 -26.49
N TYR A 50 23.57 0.05 -26.02
CA TYR A 50 24.23 -1.23 -26.25
C TYR A 50 24.32 -1.58 -27.73
N ASN A 51 23.25 -1.34 -28.50
CA ASN A 51 23.25 -1.55 -29.95
C ASN A 51 24.24 -0.63 -30.69
N LEU A 52 24.60 0.52 -30.11
CA LEU A 52 25.56 1.46 -30.71
C LEU A 52 27.02 1.17 -30.33
N GLN A 53 27.28 0.71 -29.11
CA GLN A 53 28.61 0.62 -28.52
C GLN A 53 29.07 -0.80 -28.19
N ASN A 54 28.18 -1.78 -28.15
CA ASN A 54 28.44 -3.19 -27.76
C ASN A 54 29.24 -3.34 -26.44
N ALA A 55 29.05 -2.40 -25.48
CA ALA A 55 29.79 -2.42 -24.23
C ALA A 55 29.14 -3.40 -23.22
N ALA A 56 29.91 -4.33 -22.68
CA ALA A 56 29.43 -5.33 -21.71
C ALA A 56 28.78 -4.71 -20.46
N PHE A 57 29.22 -3.53 -20.04
CA PHE A 57 28.63 -2.75 -18.95
C PHE A 57 27.17 -2.37 -19.25
N LEU A 58 26.87 -1.97 -20.49
CA LEU A 58 25.49 -1.59 -20.89
C LEU A 58 24.56 -2.80 -20.88
N LEU A 59 25.04 -3.98 -21.27
CA LEU A 59 24.30 -5.23 -21.17
C LEU A 59 23.98 -5.57 -19.70
N LEU A 60 24.93 -5.39 -18.80
CA LEU A 60 24.73 -5.60 -17.36
C LEU A 60 23.67 -4.62 -16.82
N CYS A 61 23.77 -3.33 -17.13
CA CYS A 61 22.80 -2.31 -16.74
C CYS A 61 21.39 -2.63 -17.26
N MET A 62 21.28 -3.05 -18.51
CA MET A 62 20.02 -3.46 -19.13
C MET A 62 19.38 -4.61 -18.35
N ASN A 63 20.12 -5.68 -18.06
CA ASN A 63 19.62 -6.85 -17.34
C ASN A 63 19.21 -6.50 -15.91
N ILE A 64 19.96 -5.66 -15.20
CA ILE A 64 19.64 -5.21 -13.85
C ILE A 64 18.34 -4.39 -13.85
N ASN A 65 18.20 -3.42 -14.76
CA ASN A 65 16.98 -2.61 -14.83
C ASN A 65 15.74 -3.43 -15.20
N LEU A 66 15.89 -4.41 -16.11
CA LEU A 66 14.82 -5.34 -16.45
C LEU A 66 14.41 -6.18 -15.23
N ALA A 67 15.36 -6.76 -14.51
CA ALA A 67 15.11 -7.54 -13.31
C ALA A 67 14.42 -6.71 -12.22
N MET A 68 14.89 -5.48 -11.99
CA MET A 68 14.27 -4.53 -11.04
C MET A 68 12.87 -4.12 -11.45
N CYS A 69 12.62 -3.88 -12.74
CA CYS A 69 11.28 -3.60 -13.26
C CYS A 69 10.32 -4.76 -12.96
N VAL A 70 10.71 -5.98 -13.31
CA VAL A 70 9.90 -7.19 -13.10
C VAL A 70 9.65 -7.45 -11.62
N LEU A 71 10.69 -7.35 -10.78
CA LEU A 71 10.57 -7.53 -9.33
C LEU A 71 9.61 -6.50 -8.72
N ASN A 72 9.73 -5.23 -9.12
CA ASN A 72 8.86 -4.17 -8.59
C ASN A 72 7.41 -4.29 -9.07
N LEU A 73 7.12 -5.01 -10.13
CA LEU A 73 5.75 -5.32 -10.58
C LEU A 73 5.11 -6.50 -9.83
N VAL A 74 5.87 -7.26 -9.05
CA VAL A 74 5.31 -8.37 -8.25
C VAL A 74 4.25 -7.83 -7.26
N PRO A 75 3.04 -8.41 -7.21
CA PRO A 75 1.95 -7.94 -6.37
C PRO A 75 2.13 -8.33 -4.90
N ALA A 76 3.24 -7.92 -4.31
CA ALA A 76 3.61 -8.19 -2.91
C ALA A 76 4.12 -6.91 -2.24
N LEU A 77 3.62 -6.59 -1.04
CA LEU A 77 4.22 -5.55 -0.20
C LEU A 77 5.57 -6.06 0.35
N PRO A 78 6.59 -5.21 0.43
CA PRO A 78 6.59 -3.75 0.23
C PRO A 78 6.90 -3.27 -1.20
N LEU A 79 6.84 -4.14 -2.19
CA LEU A 79 7.16 -3.82 -3.59
C LEU A 79 6.11 -2.89 -4.22
N ASP A 80 6.50 -2.17 -5.26
CA ASP A 80 5.64 -1.18 -5.93
C ASP A 80 4.38 -1.82 -6.54
N GLY A 81 4.47 -3.03 -7.11
CA GLY A 81 3.33 -3.80 -7.61
C GLY A 81 2.30 -4.12 -6.52
N GLY A 82 2.75 -4.40 -5.30
CA GLY A 82 1.88 -4.57 -4.14
C GLY A 82 1.18 -3.27 -3.74
N ARG A 83 1.87 -2.14 -3.80
CA ARG A 83 1.30 -0.81 -3.54
C ARG A 83 0.30 -0.41 -4.62
N MET A 84 0.60 -0.67 -5.90
CA MET A 84 -0.33 -0.45 -7.01
C MET A 84 -1.62 -1.26 -6.83
N LEU A 85 -1.51 -2.56 -6.55
CA LEU A 85 -2.66 -3.43 -6.35
C LEU A 85 -3.45 -3.01 -5.10
N LYS A 86 -2.78 -2.65 -3.99
CA LYS A 86 -3.42 -2.10 -2.81
C LYS A 86 -4.21 -0.84 -3.14
N ALA A 87 -3.66 0.08 -3.92
CA ALA A 87 -4.33 1.31 -4.33
C ALA A 87 -5.60 1.03 -5.14
N ILE A 88 -5.56 0.09 -6.09
CA ILE A 88 -6.74 -0.33 -6.87
C ILE A 88 -7.80 -0.96 -5.95
N LEU A 89 -7.42 -1.88 -5.08
CA LEU A 89 -8.35 -2.55 -4.17
C LEU A 89 -8.95 -1.58 -3.14
N SER A 90 -8.17 -0.58 -2.69
CA SER A 90 -8.64 0.37 -1.68
C SER A 90 -9.76 1.26 -2.19
N SER A 91 -9.79 1.57 -3.49
CA SER A 91 -10.88 2.33 -4.10
C SER A 91 -12.21 1.55 -4.14
N GLN A 92 -12.16 0.22 -4.16
CA GLN A 92 -13.35 -0.65 -4.25
C GLN A 92 -13.80 -1.18 -2.90
N PHE A 93 -12.89 -1.70 -2.10
CA PHE A 93 -13.18 -2.47 -0.87
C PHE A 93 -12.86 -1.71 0.43
N GLY A 94 -12.33 -0.49 0.32
CA GLY A 94 -11.85 0.30 1.46
C GLY A 94 -10.42 -0.09 1.87
N ILE A 95 -9.76 0.84 2.57
CA ILE A 95 -8.32 0.80 2.83
C ILE A 95 -7.93 -0.36 3.73
N ILE A 96 -8.61 -0.50 4.86
CA ILE A 96 -8.24 -1.48 5.89
C ILE A 96 -8.41 -2.91 5.36
N ARG A 97 -9.50 -3.16 4.61
CA ARG A 97 -9.76 -4.49 4.03
C ARG A 97 -8.73 -4.82 2.96
N SER A 98 -8.45 -3.88 2.06
CA SER A 98 -7.48 -4.04 0.97
C SER A 98 -6.08 -4.23 1.51
N TYR A 99 -5.68 -3.47 2.52
CA TYR A 99 -4.37 -3.60 3.13
C TYR A 99 -4.21 -4.96 3.83
N ASN A 100 -5.19 -5.41 4.63
CA ASN A 100 -5.16 -6.71 5.29
C ASN A 100 -5.14 -7.88 4.29
N PHE A 101 -5.82 -7.71 3.15
CA PHE A 101 -5.77 -8.68 2.05
C PHE A 101 -4.36 -8.72 1.45
N MET A 102 -3.79 -7.56 1.12
CA MET A 102 -2.45 -7.46 0.55
C MET A 102 -1.37 -8.00 1.48
N LEU A 103 -1.48 -7.76 2.80
CA LEU A 103 -0.56 -8.33 3.78
C LEU A 103 -0.61 -9.87 3.79
N ARG A 104 -1.80 -10.46 3.64
CA ARG A 104 -1.94 -11.94 3.57
C ARG A 104 -1.30 -12.49 2.30
N VAL A 105 -1.61 -11.89 1.15
CA VAL A 105 -1.02 -12.27 -0.14
C VAL A 105 0.51 -12.15 -0.09
N SER A 106 1.01 -11.02 0.40
CA SER A 106 2.46 -10.78 0.52
C SER A 106 3.15 -11.78 1.44
N ARG A 107 2.52 -12.14 2.58
CA ARG A 107 3.08 -13.19 3.46
C ARG A 107 3.22 -14.53 2.75
N VAL A 108 2.19 -14.95 2.04
CA VAL A 108 2.21 -16.21 1.29
C VAL A 108 3.32 -16.19 0.24
N LEU A 109 3.40 -15.10 -0.56
CA LEU A 109 4.42 -14.96 -1.60
C LEU A 109 5.85 -14.95 -1.03
N VAL A 110 6.07 -14.21 0.06
CA VAL A 110 7.41 -14.14 0.69
C VAL A 110 7.78 -15.48 1.35
N LEU A 111 6.82 -16.19 1.95
CA LEU A 111 7.07 -17.53 2.48
C LEU A 111 7.37 -18.55 1.38
N MET A 112 6.67 -18.47 0.25
CA MET A 112 6.97 -19.30 -0.93
C MET A 112 8.37 -19.00 -1.49
N LEU A 113 8.74 -17.72 -1.56
CA LEU A 113 10.08 -17.30 -1.98
C LEU A 113 11.16 -17.81 -1.02
N PHE A 114 10.90 -17.74 0.29
CA PHE A 114 11.82 -18.24 1.30
C PHE A 114 11.99 -19.78 1.21
N ALA A 115 10.88 -20.50 1.02
CA ALA A 115 10.93 -21.96 0.82
C ALA A 115 11.69 -22.34 -0.46
N ALA A 116 11.47 -21.61 -1.56
CA ALA A 116 12.21 -21.81 -2.81
C ALA A 116 13.71 -21.49 -2.63
N ALA A 117 14.03 -20.40 -1.92
CA ALA A 117 15.42 -20.04 -1.61
C ALA A 117 16.13 -21.13 -0.76
N ALA A 118 15.42 -21.68 0.24
CA ALA A 118 15.92 -22.79 1.04
C ALA A 118 16.14 -24.05 0.20
N ALA A 119 15.19 -24.41 -0.69
CA ALA A 119 15.35 -25.55 -1.59
C ALA A 119 16.55 -25.39 -2.52
N VAL A 120 16.73 -24.22 -3.13
CA VAL A 120 17.89 -23.91 -3.98
C VAL A 120 19.21 -23.98 -3.20
N PHE A 121 19.20 -23.52 -1.96
CA PHE A 121 20.37 -23.60 -1.08
C PHE A 121 20.81 -25.05 -0.81
N PHE A 122 19.86 -25.96 -0.59
CA PHE A 122 20.16 -27.39 -0.39
C PHE A 122 20.61 -28.10 -1.66
N LEU A 123 20.12 -27.66 -2.84
CA LEU A 123 20.44 -28.27 -4.14
C LEU A 123 21.74 -27.73 -4.71
N ASN A 124 21.96 -26.41 -4.64
CA ASN A 124 23.12 -25.70 -5.19
C ASN A 124 23.90 -25.06 -4.04
N LYS A 125 25.01 -25.70 -3.66
CA LYS A 125 25.88 -25.19 -2.57
C LYS A 125 26.22 -23.72 -2.78
N PHE A 126 25.84 -22.83 -1.82
CA PHE A 126 26.29 -21.46 -1.61
C PHE A 126 25.57 -20.30 -2.35
N ASN A 127 24.27 -20.33 -2.54
CA ASN A 127 23.58 -19.14 -3.00
C ASN A 127 22.82 -18.43 -1.83
N PHE A 128 23.58 -17.70 -0.97
CA PHE A 128 23.03 -16.97 0.18
C PHE A 128 22.17 -15.76 -0.22
N SER A 129 22.31 -15.26 -1.47
CA SER A 129 21.65 -14.02 -1.91
C SER A 129 20.12 -14.13 -1.83
N LEU A 130 19.54 -15.26 -2.27
CA LEU A 130 18.08 -15.45 -2.25
C LEU A 130 17.53 -15.54 -0.81
N ILE A 131 18.27 -16.17 0.09
CA ILE A 131 17.89 -16.24 1.52
C ILE A 131 17.92 -14.84 2.14
N LEU A 132 18.96 -14.04 1.85
CA LEU A 132 19.10 -12.68 2.34
C LEU A 132 17.96 -11.77 1.83
N ILE A 133 17.63 -11.87 0.54
CA ILE A 133 16.52 -11.10 -0.06
C ILE A 133 15.19 -11.49 0.57
N SER A 134 14.91 -12.79 0.73
CA SER A 134 13.66 -13.26 1.31
C SER A 134 13.53 -12.88 2.80
N ALA A 135 14.62 -12.94 3.57
CA ALA A 135 14.66 -12.50 4.97
C ALA A 135 14.41 -10.99 5.08
N PHE A 136 15.03 -10.18 4.20
CA PHE A 136 14.80 -8.74 4.12
C PHE A 136 13.34 -8.40 3.79
N LEU A 137 12.73 -9.11 2.84
CA LEU A 137 11.31 -8.93 2.52
C LEU A 137 10.39 -9.29 3.68
N LEU A 138 10.70 -10.37 4.44
CA LEU A 138 9.97 -10.72 5.66
C LEU A 138 10.06 -9.63 6.72
N GLN A 139 11.25 -9.11 6.97
CA GLN A 139 11.46 -8.02 7.95
C GLN A 139 10.67 -6.77 7.57
N ASN A 140 10.71 -6.37 6.30
CA ASN A 140 9.94 -5.21 5.81
C ASN A 140 8.43 -5.44 5.91
N LEU A 141 7.95 -6.64 5.63
CA LEU A 141 6.55 -6.99 5.77
C LEU A 141 6.05 -6.90 7.22
N CYS A 142 6.90 -7.25 8.19
CA CYS A 142 6.60 -7.08 9.61
C CYS A 142 6.54 -5.59 10.01
N SER A 143 7.39 -4.74 9.42
CA SER A 143 7.37 -3.30 9.68
C SER A 143 6.13 -2.63 9.07
N GLU A 144 5.71 -3.06 7.89
CA GLU A 144 4.48 -2.58 7.23
C GLU A 144 3.23 -2.81 8.09
N GLN A 145 3.14 -3.93 8.79
CA GLN A 145 2.02 -4.20 9.70
C GLN A 145 1.90 -3.16 10.83
N ARG A 146 3.01 -2.67 11.35
CA ARG A 146 3.03 -1.64 12.40
C ARG A 146 2.57 -0.28 11.87
N SER A 147 2.89 0.02 10.63
CA SER A 147 2.52 1.27 9.96
C SER A 147 1.01 1.40 9.72
N LEU A 148 0.27 0.28 9.60
CA LEU A 148 -1.18 0.27 9.42
C LEU A 148 -1.93 1.07 10.49
N THR A 149 -1.60 0.85 11.76
CA THR A 149 -2.27 1.52 12.88
C THR A 149 -2.06 3.03 12.81
N ILE A 150 -0.83 3.46 12.51
CA ILE A 150 -0.48 4.88 12.41
C ILE A 150 -1.19 5.53 11.23
N VAL A 151 -1.20 4.88 10.07
CA VAL A 151 -1.88 5.36 8.85
C VAL A 151 -3.38 5.50 9.09
N THR A 152 -4.01 4.51 9.74
CA THR A 152 -5.44 4.54 10.03
C THR A 152 -5.80 5.68 10.99
N VAL A 153 -5.05 5.85 12.08
CA VAL A 153 -5.29 6.93 13.05
C VAL A 153 -5.07 8.30 12.40
N ARG A 154 -3.99 8.47 11.63
CA ARG A 154 -3.68 9.71 10.95
C ARG A 154 -4.74 10.09 9.90
N GLU A 155 -5.23 9.11 9.15
CA GLU A 155 -6.31 9.32 8.19
C GLU A 155 -7.59 9.81 8.88
N ILE A 156 -7.94 9.19 10.01
CA ILE A 156 -9.06 9.60 10.85
C ILE A 156 -8.92 11.07 11.28
N LEU A 157 -7.74 11.44 11.75
CA LEU A 157 -7.45 12.80 12.22
C LEU A 157 -7.46 13.83 11.07
N ASN A 158 -6.86 13.50 9.93
CA ASN A 158 -6.83 14.38 8.77
C ASN A 158 -8.22 14.64 8.19
N ARG A 159 -9.09 13.62 8.18
CA ARG A 159 -10.48 13.81 7.78
C ARG A 159 -11.25 14.73 8.74
N LYS A 160 -11.02 14.58 10.05
CA LYS A 160 -11.66 15.42 11.04
C LYS A 160 -11.27 16.90 10.86
N SER A 161 -10.02 17.22 10.51
CA SER A 161 -9.56 18.58 10.22
C SER A 161 -10.06 19.12 8.88
N ALA A 162 -10.12 18.30 7.85
CA ALA A 162 -10.56 18.72 6.51
C ALA A 162 -12.06 19.07 6.44
N TYR A 163 -12.91 18.49 7.28
CA TYR A 163 -14.33 18.86 7.37
C TYR A 163 -14.58 20.28 7.91
N GLY A 164 -13.56 20.91 8.52
CA GLY A 164 -13.69 22.26 9.10
C GLY A 164 -13.35 23.42 8.16
N GLU A 165 -12.61 23.17 7.07
CA GLU A 165 -11.94 24.27 6.33
C GLU A 165 -12.40 24.48 4.87
N GLU A 166 -12.99 23.53 4.17
CA GLU A 166 -13.41 23.71 2.77
C GLU A 166 -14.75 23.02 2.45
N MET A 167 -15.76 23.81 2.05
CA MET A 167 -16.95 23.32 1.37
C MET A 167 -16.57 22.81 -0.04
N ARG A 168 -16.21 21.53 -0.17
CA ARG A 168 -16.06 20.84 -1.43
C ARG A 168 -17.21 19.85 -1.62
N GLU A 169 -17.68 19.70 -2.86
CA GLU A 169 -18.62 18.65 -3.22
C GLU A 169 -17.96 17.29 -3.08
N TYR A 170 -18.45 16.46 -2.17
CA TYR A 170 -17.98 15.09 -1.96
C TYR A 170 -19.00 14.08 -2.45
N ARG A 171 -18.52 13.04 -3.10
CA ARG A 171 -19.35 11.87 -3.42
C ARG A 171 -19.69 11.13 -2.14
N SER A 172 -20.95 10.99 -1.80
CA SER A 172 -21.39 10.25 -0.60
C SER A 172 -21.75 8.81 -0.93
N LYS A 173 -21.37 7.87 -0.05
CA LYS A 173 -21.83 6.48 -0.09
C LYS A 173 -22.58 6.15 1.20
N PRO A 174 -23.82 5.67 1.12
CA PRO A 174 -24.53 5.21 2.32
C PRO A 174 -23.95 3.89 2.82
N LEU A 175 -23.77 3.79 4.13
CA LEU A 175 -23.41 2.57 4.85
C LEU A 175 -24.52 2.24 5.82
N CYS A 176 -24.97 0.98 5.87
CA CYS A 176 -25.95 0.54 6.86
C CYS A 176 -25.23 -0.22 7.99
N ALA A 177 -25.51 0.16 9.23
CA ALA A 177 -25.00 -0.51 10.42
C ALA A 177 -26.18 -0.90 11.32
N ALA A 178 -26.12 -2.07 11.93
CA ALA A 178 -27.12 -2.48 12.92
C ALA A 178 -26.96 -1.67 14.21
N ALA A 179 -28.06 -1.39 14.90
CA ALA A 179 -28.03 -0.76 16.21
C ALA A 179 -27.19 -1.62 17.19
N GLY A 180 -26.18 -1.02 17.82
CA GLY A 180 -25.24 -1.71 18.70
C GLY A 180 -24.01 -2.31 18.00
N ALA A 181 -23.83 -2.11 16.69
CA ALA A 181 -22.60 -2.53 16.01
C ALA A 181 -21.40 -1.73 16.52
N PRO A 182 -20.25 -2.39 16.81
CA PRO A 182 -19.07 -1.70 17.29
C PRO A 182 -18.52 -0.75 16.21
N ALA A 183 -18.18 0.48 16.59
CA ALA A 183 -17.68 1.52 15.69
C ALA A 183 -16.44 1.04 14.89
N ARG A 184 -15.59 0.18 15.47
CA ARG A 184 -14.46 -0.47 14.78
C ARG A 184 -14.89 -1.33 13.58
N GLY A 185 -16.11 -1.89 13.60
CA GLY A 185 -16.68 -2.66 12.50
C GLY A 185 -17.03 -1.78 11.31
N ILE A 186 -17.54 -0.58 11.55
CA ILE A 186 -17.93 0.39 10.54
C ILE A 186 -16.69 0.94 9.81
N LEU A 187 -15.61 1.19 10.54
CA LEU A 187 -14.34 1.66 9.97
C LEU A 187 -13.76 0.76 8.86
N LYS A 188 -14.00 -0.54 8.93
CA LYS A 188 -13.52 -1.50 7.92
C LYS A 188 -14.11 -1.27 6.53
N HIS A 189 -15.22 -0.55 6.45
CA HIS A 189 -15.96 -0.28 5.21
C HIS A 189 -15.79 1.15 4.72
N ILE A 190 -15.09 2.00 5.47
CA ILE A 190 -14.80 3.37 5.07
C ILE A 190 -13.73 3.38 3.96
N SER A 191 -14.02 4.10 2.87
CA SER A 191 -13.17 4.26 1.68
C SER A 191 -12.66 5.71 1.59
N PHE A 192 -11.51 5.97 0.94
CA PHE A 192 -10.91 7.32 0.86
C PHE A 192 -11.65 8.29 -0.06
N ASP A 193 -12.29 7.77 -1.10
CA ASP A 193 -12.74 8.60 -2.23
C ASP A 193 -14.15 9.20 -2.03
N CYS A 194 -14.79 8.95 -0.89
CA CYS A 194 -16.16 9.40 -0.63
C CYS A 194 -16.43 9.58 0.87
N VAL A 195 -17.39 10.44 1.16
CA VAL A 195 -17.93 10.63 2.50
C VAL A 195 -18.96 9.54 2.78
N HIS A 196 -18.92 8.92 3.96
CA HIS A 196 -19.89 7.90 4.34
C HIS A 196 -20.95 8.48 5.27
N ILE A 197 -22.21 8.26 4.92
CA ILE A 197 -23.36 8.51 5.79
C ILE A 197 -23.78 7.15 6.35
N VAL A 198 -23.70 6.98 7.67
CA VAL A 198 -24.01 5.72 8.34
C VAL A 198 -25.47 5.74 8.78
N HIS A 199 -26.30 4.92 8.16
CA HIS A 199 -27.67 4.66 8.56
C HIS A 199 -27.68 3.55 9.60
N VAL A 200 -28.10 3.88 10.83
CA VAL A 200 -28.28 2.87 11.89
C VAL A 200 -29.65 2.27 11.73
N THR A 201 -29.70 0.93 11.56
CA THR A 201 -30.95 0.20 11.36
C THR A 201 -31.27 -0.69 12.54
N ASP A 202 -32.57 -0.77 12.89
CA ASP A 202 -33.09 -1.72 13.86
C ASP A 202 -33.23 -3.12 13.23
N LYS A 203 -33.52 -4.13 14.03
CA LYS A 203 -33.75 -5.52 13.59
C LYS A 203 -34.87 -5.65 12.53
N SER A 204 -35.76 -4.67 12.44
CA SER A 204 -36.83 -4.59 11.44
C SER A 204 -36.37 -3.95 10.11
N GLY A 205 -35.10 -3.52 9.99
CA GLY A 205 -34.58 -2.80 8.81
C GLY A 205 -34.95 -1.32 8.75
N LYS A 206 -35.63 -0.78 9.77
CA LYS A 206 -36.02 0.63 9.82
C LYS A 206 -34.85 1.49 10.29
N ILE A 207 -34.59 2.62 9.60
CA ILE A 207 -33.53 3.57 9.97
C ILE A 207 -33.95 4.27 11.25
N THR A 208 -33.16 4.11 12.33
CA THR A 208 -33.36 4.71 13.64
C THR A 208 -32.52 5.96 13.86
N ALA A 209 -31.33 6.03 13.23
CA ALA A 209 -30.47 7.19 13.29
C ALA A 209 -29.62 7.30 12.03
N VAL A 210 -29.18 8.52 11.74
CA VAL A 210 -28.21 8.81 10.68
C VAL A 210 -26.99 9.45 11.34
N LEU A 211 -25.82 8.81 11.20
CA LEU A 211 -24.57 9.27 11.78
C LEU A 211 -23.64 9.74 10.67
N THR A 212 -22.96 10.84 10.92
CA THR A 212 -21.85 11.28 10.06
C THR A 212 -20.57 10.53 10.40
N GLU A 213 -19.62 10.49 9.48
CA GLU A 213 -18.28 9.92 9.71
C GLU A 213 -17.63 10.48 10.99
N THR A 214 -17.75 11.79 11.20
CA THR A 214 -17.20 12.47 12.38
C THR A 214 -17.79 11.96 13.70
N GLN A 215 -19.10 11.71 13.74
CA GLN A 215 -19.77 11.17 14.94
C GLN A 215 -19.35 9.73 15.25
N VAL A 216 -19.12 8.91 14.20
CA VAL A 216 -18.59 7.55 14.37
C VAL A 216 -17.15 7.57 14.89
N LEU A 217 -16.35 8.55 14.43
CA LEU A 217 -14.97 8.73 14.86
C LEU A 217 -14.88 9.25 16.31
N ASP A 218 -15.77 10.17 16.68
CA ASP A 218 -15.85 10.69 18.06
C ASP A 218 -16.27 9.61 19.06
N ALA A 219 -17.18 8.69 18.66
CA ALA A 219 -17.54 7.53 19.45
C ALA A 219 -16.32 6.59 19.67
N LEU A 220 -15.50 6.38 18.64
CA LEU A 220 -14.28 5.58 18.77
C LEU A 220 -13.22 6.20 19.71
N CYS A 221 -13.10 7.52 19.72
CA CYS A 221 -12.17 8.22 20.63
C CYS A 221 -12.65 8.18 22.09
N ARG A 222 -13.94 7.94 22.32
CA ARG A 222 -14.50 7.82 23.70
C ARG A 222 -14.43 6.38 24.25
N ASP A 223 -14.45 5.37 23.36
CA ASP A 223 -14.44 3.95 23.74
C ASP A 223 -13.00 3.35 23.81
N GLY A 224 -11.96 4.10 23.59
CA GLY A 224 -10.53 3.70 23.64
C GLY A 224 -9.80 4.38 24.76
#